data_2a673422d90b12d13b1535b84c24da4d
#
_entry.id   2a673422d90b12d13b1535b84c24da4d
#
_cell.length_a   1.000
_cell.length_b   1.000
_cell.length_c   1.000
_cell.angle_alpha   90.00
_cell.angle_beta   90.00
_cell.angle_gamma   90.00
#
_symmetry.space_group_name_H-M   'P 1'
#
loop_
_entity.id
_entity.type
_entity.pdbx_description
1 polymer ?
#
loop_
_entity_poly.entity_id
_entity_poly.type
_entity_poly.pdbx_seq_one_letter_code
_entity_poly.pdbx_strand_id
1 'polypeptide(L)'
;MSFHRYRANALYGDFARAGIGLVICLGAVAVAGFGGFTAWLFGVCAVVFLLFGLRTLLRSVTNYELTDTGLTRFYATGFGRSERALAWQGLKQLKLRFFPAKRDRSHGWMEMTLTGEGARMRLDSTLGDFDAIARAAVGAATRRRLALSESTLSNLAALGITVEKVDGGNGTDGGPPA
;
A
#
# COMPACT_ATOMS: atom_id res chain seq x y z
N MET A 1 19.70 -7.55 -1.59
CA MET A 1 18.37 -8.01 -2.07
C MET A 1 17.56 -8.45 -0.88
N SER A 2 16.45 -7.79 -0.58
CA SER A 2 15.55 -8.15 0.52
C SER A 2 14.14 -8.36 -0.01
N PHE A 3 13.51 -9.47 0.39
CA PHE A 3 12.13 -9.80 0.00
C PHE A 3 11.19 -9.39 1.13
N HIS A 4 10.19 -8.61 0.79
CA HIS A 4 9.21 -8.07 1.72
C HIS A 4 7.83 -8.64 1.42
N ARG A 5 7.15 -9.16 2.46
CA ARG A 5 5.81 -9.76 2.38
C ARG A 5 4.87 -9.07 3.37
N TYR A 6 3.57 -9.18 3.10
CA TYR A 6 2.58 -8.76 4.09
C TYR A 6 2.68 -9.59 5.36
N ARG A 7 2.51 -8.95 6.51
CA ARG A 7 2.56 -9.61 7.81
C ARG A 7 1.45 -10.65 7.91
N ALA A 8 1.79 -11.88 8.28
CA ALA A 8 0.86 -13.00 8.38
C ALA A 8 -0.35 -12.69 9.30
N ASN A 9 -0.11 -12.00 10.42
CA ASN A 9 -1.17 -11.66 11.38
C ASN A 9 -2.29 -10.78 10.79
N ALA A 10 -1.98 -9.86 9.87
CA ALA A 10 -2.98 -9.04 9.20
C ALA A 10 -3.84 -9.88 8.24
N LEU A 11 -3.23 -10.84 7.55
CA LEU A 11 -3.89 -11.72 6.61
C LEU A 11 -4.77 -12.76 7.31
N TYR A 12 -4.33 -13.27 8.47
CA TYR A 12 -5.10 -14.26 9.25
C TYR A 12 -6.48 -13.73 9.66
N GLY A 13 -6.55 -12.50 10.13
CA GLY A 13 -7.81 -11.88 10.51
C GLY A 13 -8.78 -11.74 9.33
N ASP A 14 -8.27 -11.41 8.16
CA ASP A 14 -9.07 -11.26 6.95
C ASP A 14 -9.55 -12.62 6.42
N PHE A 15 -8.69 -13.65 6.43
CA PHE A 15 -9.08 -15.01 6.06
C PHE A 15 -10.11 -15.60 7.02
N ALA A 16 -9.96 -15.39 8.34
CA ALA A 16 -10.93 -15.84 9.33
C ALA A 16 -12.31 -15.22 9.09
N ARG A 17 -12.37 -13.89 8.86
CA ARG A 17 -13.63 -13.20 8.55
C ARG A 17 -14.27 -13.69 7.26
N ALA A 18 -13.47 -13.86 6.20
CA ALA A 18 -13.96 -14.39 4.94
C ALA A 18 -14.52 -15.81 5.09
N GLY A 19 -13.78 -16.70 5.77
CA GLY A 19 -14.18 -18.08 5.97
C GLY A 19 -15.42 -18.22 6.83
N ILE A 20 -15.46 -17.57 7.99
CA ILE A 20 -16.62 -17.60 8.90
C ILE A 20 -17.86 -17.02 8.19
N GLY A 21 -17.72 -15.86 7.54
CA GLY A 21 -18.83 -15.25 6.82
C GLY A 21 -19.36 -16.13 5.70
N LEU A 22 -18.48 -16.79 4.94
CA LEU A 22 -18.85 -17.70 3.87
C LEU A 22 -19.60 -18.94 4.42
N VAL A 23 -19.10 -19.56 5.49
CA VAL A 23 -19.74 -20.72 6.13
C VAL A 23 -21.13 -20.38 6.66
N ILE A 24 -21.29 -19.23 7.32
CA ILE A 24 -22.60 -18.77 7.82
C ILE A 24 -23.56 -18.55 6.66
N CYS A 25 -23.14 -17.87 5.59
CA CYS A 25 -23.99 -17.60 4.44
C CYS A 25 -24.42 -18.89 3.71
N LEU A 26 -23.49 -19.81 3.49
CA LEU A 26 -23.80 -21.09 2.84
C LEU A 26 -24.72 -21.97 3.72
N GLY A 27 -24.50 -21.99 5.05
CA GLY A 27 -25.38 -22.67 6.00
C GLY A 27 -26.81 -22.10 5.98
N ALA A 28 -26.94 -20.77 5.95
CA ALA A 28 -28.24 -20.12 5.87
C ALA A 28 -28.98 -20.44 4.55
N VAL A 29 -28.28 -20.48 3.41
CA VAL A 29 -28.85 -20.89 2.12
C VAL A 29 -29.33 -22.36 2.17
N ALA A 30 -28.52 -23.25 2.76
CA ALA A 30 -28.87 -24.66 2.88
C ALA A 30 -30.14 -24.90 3.73
N VAL A 31 -30.31 -24.14 4.81
CA VAL A 31 -31.48 -24.23 5.69
C VAL A 31 -32.71 -23.55 5.07
N ALA A 32 -32.56 -22.42 4.42
CA ALA A 32 -33.67 -21.65 3.83
C ALA A 32 -34.23 -22.27 2.55
N GLY A 33 -33.53 -23.20 1.91
CA GLY A 33 -33.88 -23.72 0.59
C GLY A 33 -33.60 -22.70 -0.55
N PHE A 34 -33.51 -23.21 -1.77
CA PHE A 34 -33.01 -22.40 -2.92
C PHE A 34 -34.02 -21.44 -3.56
N GLY A 35 -35.24 -21.33 -3.08
CA GLY A 35 -36.32 -20.60 -3.78
C GLY A 35 -36.78 -19.28 -3.16
N GLY A 36 -36.25 -18.87 -2.03
CA GLY A 36 -36.76 -17.71 -1.27
C GLY A 36 -35.86 -16.48 -1.34
N PHE A 37 -36.41 -15.31 -0.99
CA PHE A 37 -35.66 -14.05 -0.85
C PHE A 37 -34.46 -14.20 0.08
N THR A 38 -34.61 -14.97 1.15
CA THR A 38 -33.54 -15.26 2.14
C THR A 38 -32.36 -15.97 1.48
N ALA A 39 -32.62 -16.98 0.66
CA ALA A 39 -31.56 -17.70 -0.07
C ALA A 39 -30.83 -16.79 -1.05
N TRP A 40 -31.55 -15.92 -1.75
CA TRP A 40 -30.94 -14.93 -2.63
C TRP A 40 -30.05 -13.94 -1.87
N LEU A 41 -30.53 -13.40 -0.74
CA LEU A 41 -29.78 -12.46 0.09
C LEU A 41 -28.47 -13.07 0.60
N PHE A 42 -28.54 -14.27 1.22
CA PHE A 42 -27.35 -14.96 1.72
C PHE A 42 -26.43 -15.45 0.60
N GLY A 43 -26.98 -15.78 -0.56
CA GLY A 43 -26.21 -16.09 -1.76
C GLY A 43 -25.34 -14.91 -2.22
N VAL A 44 -25.92 -13.72 -2.28
CA VAL A 44 -25.16 -12.48 -2.60
C VAL A 44 -24.08 -12.22 -1.54
N CYS A 45 -24.40 -12.35 -0.26
CA CYS A 45 -23.42 -12.21 0.82
C CYS A 45 -22.27 -13.23 0.68
N ALA A 46 -22.58 -14.48 0.35
CA ALA A 46 -21.57 -15.51 0.13
C ALA A 46 -20.60 -15.14 -0.99
N VAL A 47 -21.12 -14.59 -2.12
CA VAL A 47 -20.28 -14.08 -3.22
C VAL A 47 -19.37 -12.95 -2.73
N VAL A 48 -19.87 -12.01 -1.94
CA VAL A 48 -19.07 -10.92 -1.37
C VAL A 48 -17.94 -11.44 -0.50
N PHE A 49 -18.21 -12.41 0.40
CA PHE A 49 -17.18 -13.03 1.22
C PHE A 49 -16.17 -13.83 0.40
N LEU A 50 -16.61 -14.51 -0.65
CA LEU A 50 -15.74 -15.22 -1.57
C LEU A 50 -14.78 -14.26 -2.29
N LEU A 51 -15.30 -13.15 -2.83
CA LEU A 51 -14.49 -12.11 -3.49
C LEU A 51 -13.52 -11.47 -2.51
N PHE A 52 -13.95 -11.23 -1.27
CA PHE A 52 -13.07 -10.71 -0.22
C PHE A 52 -11.95 -11.70 0.12
N GLY A 53 -12.25 -12.98 0.26
CA GLY A 53 -11.25 -14.04 0.47
C GLY A 53 -10.27 -14.15 -0.69
N LEU A 54 -10.76 -14.12 -1.93
CA LEU A 54 -9.93 -14.13 -3.13
C LEU A 54 -9.00 -12.92 -3.20
N ARG A 55 -9.51 -11.73 -2.90
CA ARG A 55 -8.69 -10.52 -2.82
C ARG A 55 -7.58 -10.64 -1.77
N THR A 56 -7.91 -11.19 -0.59
CA THR A 56 -6.93 -11.43 0.48
C THR A 56 -5.87 -12.44 0.04
N LEU A 57 -6.26 -13.50 -0.66
CA LEU A 57 -5.34 -14.48 -1.25
C LEU A 57 -4.40 -13.83 -2.27
N LEU A 58 -4.92 -13.03 -3.20
CA LEU A 58 -4.09 -12.31 -4.18
C LEU A 58 -3.10 -11.37 -3.50
N ARG A 59 -3.50 -10.74 -2.38
CA ARG A 59 -2.62 -9.89 -1.58
C ARG A 59 -1.52 -10.71 -0.89
N SER A 60 -1.83 -11.91 -0.40
CA SER A 60 -0.87 -12.78 0.29
C SER A 60 0.27 -13.27 -0.60
N VAL A 61 0.02 -13.44 -1.90
CA VAL A 61 1.02 -13.88 -2.89
C VAL A 61 1.76 -12.72 -3.56
N THR A 62 1.46 -11.47 -3.18
CA THR A 62 2.18 -10.30 -3.65
C THR A 62 3.45 -10.11 -2.82
N ASN A 63 4.60 -10.12 -3.49
CA ASN A 63 5.90 -9.91 -2.89
C ASN A 63 6.55 -8.64 -3.46
N TYR A 64 7.36 -7.99 -2.65
CA TYR A 64 8.17 -6.86 -3.06
C TYR A 64 9.64 -7.21 -2.87
N GLU A 65 10.44 -6.90 -3.86
CA GLU A 65 11.89 -7.02 -3.81
C GLU A 65 12.50 -5.62 -3.83
N LEU A 66 13.20 -5.29 -2.75
CA LEU A 66 13.94 -4.04 -2.63
C LEU A 66 15.38 -4.29 -3.07
N THR A 67 15.84 -3.50 -4.05
CA THR A 67 17.20 -3.49 -4.53
C THR A 67 17.78 -2.07 -4.46
N ASP A 68 19.09 -1.95 -4.58
CA ASP A 68 19.76 -0.65 -4.63
C ASP A 68 19.35 0.18 -5.85
N THR A 69 18.88 -0.49 -6.91
CA THR A 69 18.49 0.14 -8.18
C THR A 69 17.01 0.46 -8.27
N GLY A 70 16.15 -0.19 -7.46
CA GLY A 70 14.71 0.00 -7.56
C GLY A 70 13.89 -0.87 -6.64
N LEU A 71 12.58 -0.83 -6.86
CA LEU A 71 11.58 -1.66 -6.20
C LEU A 71 10.85 -2.46 -7.25
N THR A 72 10.82 -3.79 -7.10
CA THR A 72 10.08 -4.69 -7.98
C THR A 72 8.93 -5.32 -7.21
N ARG A 73 7.73 -5.27 -7.78
CA ARG A 73 6.54 -5.93 -7.26
C ARG A 73 6.24 -7.17 -8.09
N PHE A 74 6.21 -8.33 -7.45
CA PHE A 74 5.74 -9.59 -8.01
C PHE A 74 4.31 -9.84 -7.54
N TYR A 75 3.39 -10.10 -8.45
CA TYR A 75 1.99 -10.37 -8.13
C TYR A 75 1.43 -11.47 -9.05
N ALA A 76 0.53 -12.27 -8.49
CA ALA A 76 -0.18 -13.27 -9.27
C ALA A 76 -1.30 -12.59 -10.06
N THR A 77 -1.40 -12.95 -11.33
CA THR A 77 -2.56 -12.66 -12.18
C THR A 77 -3.29 -13.96 -12.48
N GLY A 78 -4.54 -13.90 -12.93
CA GLY A 78 -5.30 -15.10 -13.33
C GLY A 78 -4.64 -15.95 -14.40
N PHE A 79 -3.66 -15.41 -15.11
CA PHE A 79 -2.93 -16.05 -16.21
C PHE A 79 -1.43 -16.29 -15.93
N GLY A 80 -0.95 -16.09 -14.68
CA GLY A 80 0.44 -16.30 -14.33
C GLY A 80 0.99 -15.29 -13.32
N ARG A 81 2.32 -15.21 -13.24
CA ARG A 81 3.04 -14.20 -12.45
C ARG A 81 3.37 -13.01 -13.33
N SER A 82 3.06 -11.83 -12.83
CA SER A 82 3.47 -10.56 -13.43
C SER A 82 4.41 -9.84 -12.48
N GLU A 83 5.35 -9.12 -13.06
CA GLU A 83 6.24 -8.23 -12.33
C GLU A 83 6.06 -6.78 -12.79
N ARG A 84 6.28 -5.88 -11.87
CA ARG A 84 6.33 -4.46 -12.20
C ARG A 84 7.50 -3.85 -11.43
N ALA A 85 8.48 -3.36 -12.15
CA ALA A 85 9.66 -2.73 -11.59
C ALA A 85 9.54 -1.20 -11.66
N LEU A 86 10.06 -0.52 -10.64
CA LEU A 86 10.22 0.92 -10.58
C LEU A 86 11.68 1.21 -10.22
N ALA A 87 12.45 1.69 -11.19
CA ALA A 87 13.82 2.09 -10.96
C ALA A 87 13.88 3.42 -10.19
N TRP A 88 14.78 3.53 -9.22
CA TRP A 88 14.96 4.76 -8.44
C TRP A 88 15.37 5.95 -9.31
N GLN A 89 16.11 5.69 -10.39
CA GLN A 89 16.49 6.72 -11.37
C GLN A 89 15.28 7.28 -12.13
N GLY A 90 14.21 6.49 -12.30
CA GLY A 90 12.97 6.90 -12.96
C GLY A 90 11.91 7.43 -11.99
N LEU A 91 12.18 7.55 -10.69
CA LEU A 91 11.22 8.04 -9.70
C LEU A 91 10.88 9.51 -9.97
N LYS A 92 9.59 9.81 -10.15
CA LYS A 92 9.06 11.15 -10.44
C LYS A 92 8.29 11.74 -9.26
N GLN A 93 7.68 10.90 -8.44
CA GLN A 93 6.88 11.35 -7.30
C GLN A 93 6.90 10.32 -6.17
N LEU A 94 7.06 10.82 -4.95
CA LEU A 94 6.86 10.10 -3.70
C LEU A 94 5.77 10.81 -2.91
N LYS A 95 4.77 10.06 -2.46
CA LYS A 95 3.67 10.56 -1.65
C LYS A 95 3.39 9.60 -0.51
N LEU A 96 3.36 10.11 0.70
CA LEU A 96 3.03 9.34 1.89
C LEU A 96 1.80 9.95 2.54
N ARG A 97 0.76 9.14 2.74
CA ARG A 97 -0.51 9.54 3.35
C ARG A 97 -0.81 8.71 4.58
N PHE A 98 -1.32 9.35 5.61
CA PHE A 98 -1.86 8.68 6.76
C PHE A 98 -3.39 8.55 6.64
N PHE A 99 -3.91 7.37 6.94
CA PHE A 99 -5.34 7.07 6.97
C PHE A 99 -5.72 6.66 8.38
N PRO A 100 -6.44 7.50 9.13
CA PRO A 100 -6.87 7.19 10.47
C PRO A 100 -7.90 6.05 10.45
N ALA A 101 -7.71 5.05 11.31
CA ALA A 101 -8.66 3.94 11.46
C ALA A 101 -9.81 4.27 12.39
N LYS A 102 -9.62 5.24 13.32
CA LYS A 102 -10.60 5.71 14.27
C LYS A 102 -10.73 7.23 14.22
N ARG A 103 -11.85 7.73 14.75
CA ARG A 103 -12.17 9.17 14.79
C ARG A 103 -11.16 10.00 15.59
N ASP A 104 -10.50 9.41 16.59
CA ASP A 104 -9.47 10.04 17.43
C ASP A 104 -8.08 10.12 16.78
N ARG A 105 -7.92 9.57 15.57
CA ARG A 105 -6.65 9.51 14.82
C ARG A 105 -5.49 8.82 15.53
N SER A 106 -5.73 8.17 16.66
CA SER A 106 -4.69 7.47 17.43
C SER A 106 -4.17 6.20 16.75
N HIS A 107 -4.98 5.61 15.88
CA HIS A 107 -4.65 4.40 15.14
C HIS A 107 -4.95 4.63 13.66
N GLY A 108 -4.10 4.06 12.79
CA GLY A 108 -4.28 4.17 11.35
C GLY A 108 -3.19 3.40 10.60
N TRP A 109 -3.22 3.54 9.30
CA TRP A 109 -2.16 3.00 8.44
C TRP A 109 -1.65 4.09 7.51
N MET A 110 -0.42 3.93 7.05
CA MET A 110 0.16 4.80 6.05
C MET A 110 0.14 4.12 4.68
N GLU A 111 -0.14 4.88 3.65
CA GLU A 111 -0.04 4.47 2.26
C GLU A 111 1.04 5.29 1.56
N MET A 112 2.04 4.61 1.03
CA MET A 112 3.07 5.21 0.19
C MET A 112 2.73 4.97 -1.28
N THR A 113 2.72 6.04 -2.06
CA THR A 113 2.58 5.98 -3.51
C THR A 113 3.88 6.43 -4.14
N LEU A 114 4.47 5.55 -4.94
CA LEU A 114 5.64 5.80 -5.77
C LEU A 114 5.19 5.87 -7.22
N THR A 115 5.56 6.93 -7.93
CA THR A 115 5.28 7.08 -9.35
C THR A 115 6.60 7.32 -10.08
N GLY A 116 6.85 6.53 -11.09
CA GLY A 116 8.04 6.61 -11.92
C GLY A 116 7.70 6.38 -13.39
N GLU A 117 8.73 6.25 -14.22
CA GLU A 117 8.56 5.96 -15.65
C GLU A 117 7.92 4.58 -15.83
N GLY A 118 6.70 4.58 -16.42
CA GLY A 118 5.97 3.35 -16.73
C GLY A 118 5.37 2.59 -15.54
N ALA A 119 5.62 3.02 -14.29
CA ALA A 119 5.14 2.31 -13.12
C ALA A 119 4.57 3.25 -12.04
N ARG A 120 3.46 2.81 -11.44
CA ARG A 120 2.92 3.38 -10.21
C ARG A 120 2.71 2.26 -9.21
N MET A 121 3.28 2.40 -8.03
CA MET A 121 3.17 1.43 -6.95
C MET A 121 2.54 2.06 -5.73
N ARG A 122 1.64 1.31 -5.09
CA ARG A 122 1.05 1.66 -3.79
C ARG A 122 1.42 0.57 -2.79
N LEU A 123 1.94 1.01 -1.67
CA LEU A 123 2.34 0.16 -0.55
C LEU A 123 1.68 0.70 0.71
N ASP A 124 1.20 -0.18 1.57
CA ASP A 124 0.67 0.20 2.87
C ASP A 124 1.58 -0.27 4.02
N SER A 125 1.47 0.37 5.16
CA SER A 125 2.31 0.12 6.33
C SER A 125 2.11 -1.25 6.98
N THR A 126 1.17 -2.09 6.47
CA THR A 126 1.03 -3.49 6.88
C THR A 126 2.02 -4.41 6.15
N LEU A 127 2.72 -3.88 5.14
CA LEU A 127 3.82 -4.57 4.48
C LEU A 127 5.00 -4.70 5.46
N GLY A 128 5.61 -5.89 5.52
CA GLY A 128 6.83 -6.09 6.29
C GLY A 128 7.95 -5.16 5.81
N ASP A 129 8.69 -4.58 6.76
CA ASP A 129 9.80 -3.65 6.50
C ASP A 129 9.43 -2.43 5.64
N PHE A 130 8.18 -1.97 5.75
CA PHE A 130 7.69 -0.76 5.08
C PHE A 130 8.64 0.44 5.28
N ASP A 131 9.20 0.58 6.49
CA ASP A 131 10.13 1.66 6.83
C ASP A 131 11.45 1.57 6.04
N ALA A 132 11.93 0.37 5.74
CA ALA A 132 13.13 0.19 4.93
C ALA A 132 12.89 0.65 3.48
N ILE A 133 11.72 0.30 2.93
CA ILE A 133 11.32 0.73 1.58
C ILE A 133 11.12 2.25 1.56
N ALA A 134 10.50 2.81 2.62
CA ALA A 134 10.29 4.25 2.73
C ALA A 134 11.63 5.01 2.76
N ARG A 135 12.61 4.55 3.56
CA ARG A 135 13.96 5.13 3.60
C ARG A 135 14.67 5.08 2.24
N ALA A 136 14.61 3.94 1.55
CA ALA A 136 15.21 3.80 0.23
C ALA A 136 14.55 4.75 -0.80
N ALA A 137 13.21 4.86 -0.76
CA ALA A 137 12.46 5.75 -1.63
C ALA A 137 12.75 7.23 -1.35
N VAL A 138 12.88 7.62 -0.07
CA VAL A 138 13.29 8.97 0.35
C VAL A 138 14.71 9.28 -0.14
N GLY A 139 15.66 8.37 0.06
CA GLY A 139 17.02 8.53 -0.44
C GLY A 139 17.06 8.71 -1.97
N ALA A 140 16.21 7.99 -2.71
CA ALA A 140 16.06 8.18 -4.15
C ALA A 140 15.44 9.53 -4.49
N ALA A 141 14.40 9.96 -3.78
CA ALA A 141 13.75 11.25 -3.98
C ALA A 141 14.71 12.42 -3.73
N THR A 142 15.53 12.34 -2.67
CA THR A 142 16.54 13.33 -2.31
C THR A 142 17.63 13.42 -3.39
N ARG A 143 18.18 12.28 -3.84
CA ARG A 143 19.17 12.27 -4.94
C ARG A 143 18.63 12.89 -6.23
N ARG A 144 17.33 12.75 -6.47
CA ARG A 144 16.65 13.33 -7.64
C ARG A 144 16.10 14.74 -7.39
N ARG A 145 16.30 15.31 -6.22
CA ARG A 145 15.79 16.63 -5.82
C ARG A 145 14.29 16.78 -6.03
N LEU A 146 13.52 15.72 -5.74
CA LEU A 146 12.06 15.75 -5.88
C LEU A 146 11.45 16.60 -4.77
N ALA A 147 10.55 17.50 -5.16
CA ALA A 147 9.76 18.27 -4.20
C ALA A 147 8.77 17.34 -3.48
N LEU A 148 8.88 17.24 -2.16
CA LEU A 148 7.94 16.50 -1.32
C LEU A 148 6.93 17.48 -0.71
N SER A 149 5.66 17.08 -0.69
CA SER A 149 4.62 17.90 -0.04
C SER A 149 4.81 17.92 1.48
N GLU A 150 4.38 18.98 2.15
CA GLU A 150 4.45 19.11 3.61
C GLU A 150 3.78 17.94 4.33
N SER A 151 2.64 17.47 3.82
CA SER A 151 1.96 16.29 4.37
C SER A 151 2.80 15.02 4.25
N THR A 152 3.58 14.87 3.17
CA THR A 152 4.52 13.75 3.02
C THR A 152 5.67 13.87 3.99
N LEU A 153 6.26 15.06 4.16
CA LEU A 153 7.34 15.32 5.11
C LEU A 153 6.91 15.06 6.55
N SER A 154 5.73 15.56 6.94
CA SER A 154 5.15 15.32 8.27
C SER A 154 4.94 13.83 8.55
N ASN A 155 4.42 13.08 7.56
CA ASN A 155 4.20 11.64 7.72
C ASN A 155 5.52 10.85 7.73
N LEU A 156 6.55 11.29 7.02
CA LEU A 156 7.90 10.71 7.09
C LEU A 156 8.53 10.93 8.45
N ALA A 157 8.40 12.15 9.00
CA ALA A 157 8.87 12.46 10.35
C ALA A 157 8.17 11.58 11.41
N ALA A 158 6.88 11.29 11.26
CA ALA A 158 6.15 10.37 12.12
C ALA A 158 6.66 8.91 12.03
N LEU A 159 7.31 8.51 10.92
CA LEU A 159 8.03 7.25 10.78
C LEU A 159 9.49 7.31 11.27
N GLY A 160 9.93 8.44 11.84
CA GLY A 160 11.32 8.64 12.24
C GLY A 160 12.28 8.78 11.04
N ILE A 161 11.77 9.20 9.88
CA ILE A 161 12.56 9.44 8.68
C ILE A 161 12.69 10.94 8.48
N THR A 162 13.85 11.49 8.81
CA THR A 162 14.17 12.90 8.59
C THR A 162 14.63 13.11 7.14
N VAL A 163 13.99 14.05 6.46
CA VAL A 163 14.40 14.49 5.13
C VAL A 163 15.07 15.84 5.31
N GLU A 164 16.34 15.93 4.96
CA GLU A 164 17.05 17.19 4.91
C GLU A 164 16.36 18.05 3.84
N LYS A 165 15.79 19.18 4.26
CA LYS A 165 15.12 20.10 3.34
C LYS A 165 16.19 20.65 2.42
N VAL A 166 16.17 20.28 1.17
CA VAL A 166 16.95 20.98 0.14
C VAL A 166 16.28 22.35 0.00
N ASP A 167 16.79 23.33 0.71
CA ASP A 167 16.38 24.73 0.53
C ASP A 167 16.64 25.07 -0.93
N GLY A 168 15.55 25.15 -1.69
CA GLY A 168 15.56 25.79 -3.00
C GLY A 168 15.99 27.23 -2.76
N GLY A 169 17.23 27.53 -3.14
CA GLY A 169 17.82 28.86 -2.97
C GLY A 169 16.84 29.92 -3.43
N ASN A 170 16.30 30.64 -2.48
CA ASN A 170 15.63 31.89 -2.72
C ASN A 170 16.74 32.86 -3.10
N GLY A 171 16.96 33.00 -4.40
CA GLY A 171 17.83 34.06 -4.93
C GLY A 171 17.28 35.40 -4.46
N THR A 172 17.80 35.89 -3.35
CA THR A 172 17.69 37.29 -3.01
C THR A 172 18.47 38.08 -4.08
N ASP A 173 17.69 38.58 -4.99
CA ASP A 173 18.08 39.59 -5.94
C ASP A 173 18.52 40.83 -5.14
N GLY A 174 19.82 40.93 -4.86
CA GLY A 174 20.47 42.10 -4.30
C GLY A 174 20.66 43.12 -5.41
N GLY A 175 19.64 43.94 -5.64
CA GLY A 175 19.82 45.13 -6.48
C GLY A 175 20.89 46.05 -5.89
N PRO A 176 21.75 46.66 -6.72
CA PRO A 176 22.77 47.59 -6.25
C PRO A 176 22.16 48.87 -5.73
N PRO A 177 22.74 49.49 -4.67
CA PRO A 177 22.32 50.79 -4.21
C PRO A 177 22.74 51.87 -5.24
N ALA A 178 21.79 52.74 -5.50
CA ALA A 178 22.02 53.98 -6.29
C ALA A 178 22.79 55.02 -5.48
#